data_c13b51aa8da77fcd29702a6ce6646dab
#
_entry.id   c13b51aa8da77fcd29702a6ce6646dab
#
_cell.length_a   1.000
_cell.length_b   1.000
_cell.length_c   1.000
_cell.angle_alpha   90.00
_cell.angle_beta   90.00
_cell.angle_gamma   90.00
#
_symmetry.space_group_name_H-M   'P 1'
#
loop_
_entity.id
_entity.type
_entity.pdbx_description
1 polymer ?
#
loop_
_entity_poly.entity_id
_entity_poly.type
_entity_poly.pdbx_seq_one_letter_code
_entity_poly.pdbx_strand_id
1 'polypeptide(L)'
;MDRSFRLTILVTTAIAHSAMAQCPGNVIEMADDAVNGADLAQVLSRWGPCTDCAMDLNGDGQVNGPDVAIVLSNWGPCAAGLDSIEPTTGSYLGGTTVYLYGERFLTTSAVRFGGVPAASWDVLSQSTILAVTPQGVAGPAMVTVTTAAGDVVLKNGFTFEPALVQTVSPAIVSVLGGSTITVFGQHLNEATGIRVGGIACSGFVKVSASELRAVVPPSSPATVAVEVEHPGGALVLPSALTYGHGSVPSWATLLEVDPDPLVVTSAVLRDAMRDTGLAWRVRDAGTQVEMLLVPPGTFVMGCSTGDSNCNASESPAHQVTITSPFYLARRELTQDQWVAVMGYNPSDFGGWLYPGSGNRPVEKLTWDMAHEFMSATGMRLPTEAEWEMACRAGTTTPTYLSGVQIGQMAWMGSNNGSPSSATWGTKLVGQLLPNALGFHDMLGNVWEWCQDRGGSYASGPQTNPVGPSTGYTRMLRGGNWFNIQPIVRCSARFDAAPSETDLIGVGIRPAR
;
A
#
# COMPACT_ATOMS: atom_id res chain seq x y z
N MET A 1 -1.75 31.45 -0.33
CA MET A 1 -0.35 31.86 -0.29
C MET A 1 0.43 30.89 -1.18
N ASP A 2 0.65 31.39 -2.38
CA ASP A 2 1.27 30.70 -3.50
C ASP A 2 2.78 30.66 -3.29
N ARG A 3 3.40 29.47 -3.35
CA ARG A 3 4.86 29.31 -3.42
C ARG A 3 5.20 28.44 -4.61
N SER A 4 5.23 29.07 -5.76
CA SER A 4 5.89 28.55 -6.95
C SER A 4 7.40 28.39 -6.71
N PHE A 5 7.89 27.14 -6.58
CA PHE A 5 9.31 26.82 -6.64
C PHE A 5 9.79 26.96 -8.08
N ARG A 6 10.45 28.03 -8.40
CA ARG A 6 11.27 28.14 -9.62
C ARG A 6 12.59 27.40 -9.36
N LEU A 7 12.75 26.26 -10.02
CA LEU A 7 14.04 25.56 -10.11
C LEU A 7 14.94 26.35 -11.08
N THR A 8 15.83 27.14 -10.54
CA THR A 8 16.89 27.80 -11.33
C THR A 8 18.00 26.77 -11.53
N ILE A 9 18.05 26.15 -12.71
CA ILE A 9 19.19 25.33 -13.12
C ILE A 9 20.32 26.30 -13.47
N LEU A 10 21.30 26.42 -12.59
CA LEU A 10 22.60 27.01 -12.90
C LEU A 10 23.36 25.96 -13.74
N VAL A 11 23.26 26.06 -15.07
CA VAL A 11 24.17 25.37 -15.98
C VAL A 11 25.46 26.20 -16.01
N THR A 12 26.43 25.87 -15.16
CA THR A 12 27.82 26.28 -15.34
C THR A 12 28.44 25.36 -16.40
N THR A 13 28.24 25.67 -17.66
CA THR A 13 29.01 25.08 -18.73
C THR A 13 30.43 25.61 -18.67
N ALA A 14 31.32 24.83 -18.10
CA ALA A 14 32.73 24.88 -18.47
C ALA A 14 32.82 24.26 -19.86
N ILE A 15 32.68 25.09 -20.91
CA ILE A 15 33.02 24.67 -22.26
C ILE A 15 34.53 24.53 -22.28
N ALA A 16 35.01 23.28 -22.08
CA ALA A 16 36.33 22.92 -22.57
C ALA A 16 36.23 23.03 -24.10
N HIS A 17 36.82 24.02 -24.67
CA HIS A 17 37.09 24.07 -26.11
C HIS A 17 38.00 22.87 -26.44
N SER A 18 37.42 21.69 -26.66
CA SER A 18 38.11 20.67 -27.45
C SER A 18 38.36 21.29 -28.82
N ALA A 19 39.59 21.21 -29.29
CA ALA A 19 39.98 21.69 -30.62
C ALA A 19 38.89 21.25 -31.64
N MET A 20 38.10 22.19 -32.13
CA MET A 20 37.12 21.97 -33.18
C MET A 20 37.83 21.24 -34.31
N ALA A 21 37.34 20.09 -34.72
CA ALA A 21 37.78 19.46 -35.96
C ALA A 21 37.48 20.46 -37.08
N GLN A 22 38.45 21.25 -37.43
CA GLN A 22 38.29 22.26 -38.45
C GLN A 22 37.93 21.58 -39.77
N CYS A 23 36.88 22.06 -40.42
CA CYS A 23 36.61 21.74 -41.83
C CYS A 23 37.45 22.69 -42.67
N PRO A 24 38.67 22.29 -43.07
CA PRO A 24 39.55 23.20 -43.74
C PRO A 24 38.92 23.67 -45.06
N GLY A 25 38.82 24.99 -45.23
CA GLY A 25 38.21 25.56 -46.43
C GLY A 25 36.76 26.03 -46.25
N ASN A 26 36.04 25.65 -45.19
CA ASN A 26 34.74 26.25 -44.82
C ASN A 26 35.03 27.58 -44.12
N VAL A 27 34.96 28.68 -44.82
CA VAL A 27 35.21 30.04 -44.33
C VAL A 27 33.95 30.79 -43.94
N ILE A 28 32.78 30.15 -44.16
CA ILE A 28 31.46 30.70 -43.81
C ILE A 28 30.82 29.77 -42.72
N GLU A 29 31.55 29.48 -41.67
CA GLU A 29 31.22 28.47 -40.61
C GLU A 29 29.82 28.55 -40.04
N MET A 30 29.06 29.62 -40.24
CA MET A 30 27.71 29.78 -39.72
C MET A 30 26.60 29.59 -40.77
N ALA A 31 26.92 29.35 -42.04
CA ALA A 31 25.91 29.32 -43.07
C ALA A 31 25.52 27.91 -43.53
N ASP A 32 26.48 26.98 -43.58
CA ASP A 32 26.24 25.58 -43.92
C ASP A 32 27.36 24.65 -43.39
N ASP A 33 27.14 23.33 -43.48
CA ASP A 33 28.09 22.30 -43.04
C ASP A 33 28.87 21.73 -44.23
N ALA A 34 29.29 22.59 -45.17
CA ALA A 34 29.98 22.14 -46.39
C ALA A 34 30.96 23.19 -46.93
N VAL A 35 32.06 22.72 -47.52
CA VAL A 35 32.94 23.55 -48.32
C VAL A 35 32.39 23.60 -49.77
N ASN A 36 32.05 24.78 -50.25
CA ASN A 36 31.34 24.94 -51.51
C ASN A 36 31.69 26.24 -52.24
N GLY A 37 30.87 26.60 -53.26
CA GLY A 37 31.11 27.77 -54.06
C GLY A 37 31.04 29.11 -53.33
N ALA A 38 30.32 29.15 -52.16
CA ALA A 38 30.26 30.36 -51.34
C ALA A 38 31.58 30.62 -50.64
N ASP A 39 32.22 29.56 -50.10
CA ASP A 39 33.54 29.63 -49.47
C ASP A 39 34.59 30.04 -50.45
N LEU A 40 34.58 29.42 -51.67
CA LEU A 40 35.47 29.80 -52.77
C LEU A 40 35.29 31.27 -53.13
N ALA A 41 34.06 31.75 -53.22
CA ALA A 41 33.79 33.16 -53.55
C ALA A 41 34.33 34.12 -52.48
N GLN A 42 34.22 33.71 -51.13
CA GLN A 42 34.77 34.51 -50.04
C GLN A 42 36.31 34.60 -50.15
N VAL A 43 37.01 33.47 -50.35
CA VAL A 43 38.47 33.44 -50.52
C VAL A 43 38.88 34.31 -51.70
N LEU A 44 38.22 34.14 -52.85
CA LEU A 44 38.50 34.95 -54.07
C LEU A 44 38.22 36.43 -53.84
N SER A 45 37.24 36.81 -53.00
CA SER A 45 36.91 38.23 -52.73
C SER A 45 37.98 38.96 -51.90
N ARG A 46 38.90 38.24 -51.30
CA ARG A 46 39.98 38.78 -50.46
C ARG A 46 41.39 38.58 -51.05
N TRP A 47 41.50 38.31 -52.32
CA TRP A 47 42.74 38.03 -52.99
C TRP A 47 43.81 39.11 -52.80
N GLY A 48 45.03 38.72 -52.34
CA GLY A 48 46.15 39.63 -52.13
C GLY A 48 46.71 39.55 -50.69
N PRO A 49 47.56 40.52 -50.27
CA PRO A 49 48.14 40.55 -48.92
C PRO A 49 47.07 40.60 -47.86
N CYS A 50 47.21 39.76 -46.86
CA CYS A 50 46.21 39.55 -45.80
C CYS A 50 46.92 39.23 -44.51
N THR A 51 46.80 40.11 -43.47
CA THR A 51 47.34 39.86 -42.15
C THR A 51 46.16 39.58 -41.20
N ASP A 52 46.18 38.41 -40.53
CA ASP A 52 45.11 37.94 -39.61
C ASP A 52 43.71 37.89 -40.23
N CYS A 53 43.58 37.43 -41.47
CA CYS A 53 42.24 37.20 -42.05
C CYS A 53 41.88 35.72 -42.17
N ALA A 54 40.60 35.43 -41.97
CA ALA A 54 40.05 34.06 -42.02
C ALA A 54 40.16 33.36 -43.39
N MET A 55 40.50 34.11 -44.45
CA MET A 55 40.64 33.58 -45.81
C MET A 55 42.08 33.20 -46.15
N ASP A 56 43.06 33.55 -45.34
CA ASP A 56 44.43 33.02 -45.43
C ASP A 56 44.45 31.66 -44.68
N LEU A 57 44.13 30.62 -45.44
CA LEU A 57 43.90 29.27 -44.90
C LEU A 57 45.17 28.52 -44.58
N ASN A 58 46.27 28.93 -45.17
CA ASN A 58 47.60 28.37 -45.00
C ASN A 58 48.48 29.16 -44.01
N GLY A 59 48.04 30.39 -43.63
CA GLY A 59 48.72 31.26 -42.68
C GLY A 59 49.97 31.91 -43.19
N ASP A 60 50.12 32.05 -44.53
CA ASP A 60 51.32 32.64 -45.13
C ASP A 60 51.30 34.16 -45.28
N GLY A 61 50.24 34.82 -44.86
CA GLY A 61 50.02 36.27 -44.89
C GLY A 61 49.46 36.77 -46.20
N GLN A 62 49.02 35.88 -47.08
CA GLN A 62 48.42 36.22 -48.40
C GLN A 62 47.25 35.31 -48.69
N VAL A 63 46.17 35.82 -49.28
CA VAL A 63 45.13 35.04 -49.91
C VAL A 63 45.46 34.86 -51.36
N ASN A 64 45.78 33.62 -51.78
CA ASN A 64 46.30 33.32 -53.07
C ASN A 64 45.94 31.90 -53.55
N GLY A 65 46.65 31.35 -54.59
CA GLY A 65 46.38 30.04 -55.15
C GLY A 65 46.41 28.87 -54.21
N PRO A 66 47.34 28.76 -53.21
CA PRO A 66 47.37 27.77 -52.14
C PRO A 66 46.10 27.74 -51.32
N ASP A 67 45.47 28.89 -50.95
CA ASP A 67 44.24 28.93 -50.14
C ASP A 67 43.04 28.42 -50.95
N VAL A 68 42.96 28.80 -52.21
CA VAL A 68 41.99 28.24 -53.16
C VAL A 68 42.16 26.72 -53.25
N ALA A 69 43.39 26.22 -53.29
CA ALA A 69 43.66 24.79 -53.38
C ALA A 69 43.17 24.08 -52.11
N ILE A 70 43.23 24.70 -50.88
CA ILE A 70 42.67 24.18 -49.65
C ILE A 70 41.14 24.07 -49.74
N VAL A 71 40.45 25.12 -50.24
CA VAL A 71 39.01 25.08 -50.49
C VAL A 71 38.64 23.94 -51.43
N LEU A 72 39.31 23.85 -52.55
CA LEU A 72 39.01 22.84 -53.56
C LEU A 72 39.35 21.42 -53.16
N SER A 73 40.39 21.22 -52.35
CA SER A 73 40.77 19.88 -51.82
C SER A 73 39.85 19.36 -50.77
N ASN A 74 39.14 20.24 -50.11
CA ASN A 74 38.18 19.91 -49.07
C ASN A 74 36.71 20.12 -49.52
N TRP A 75 36.47 20.20 -50.79
CA TRP A 75 35.17 20.45 -51.39
C TRP A 75 34.17 19.35 -51.05
N GLY A 76 33.04 19.76 -50.45
CA GLY A 76 31.96 18.85 -50.07
C GLY A 76 31.52 19.01 -48.62
N PRO A 77 30.70 18.10 -48.14
CA PRO A 77 30.20 18.14 -46.74
C PRO A 77 31.33 18.00 -45.72
N CYS A 78 31.29 18.83 -44.69
CA CYS A 78 32.19 18.75 -43.56
C CYS A 78 31.81 17.57 -42.67
N ALA A 79 32.80 16.85 -42.11
CA ALA A 79 32.54 15.73 -41.22
C ALA A 79 31.80 16.21 -39.93
N ALA A 80 30.72 15.55 -39.62
CA ALA A 80 30.00 15.75 -38.37
C ALA A 80 30.76 15.12 -37.17
N GLY A 81 30.52 15.62 -35.97
CA GLY A 81 30.96 15.02 -34.72
C GLY A 81 29.74 14.58 -33.90
N LEU A 82 29.84 13.46 -33.20
CA LEU A 82 28.84 13.01 -32.21
C LEU A 82 29.55 12.76 -30.88
N ASP A 83 29.35 13.65 -29.88
CA ASP A 83 30.15 13.72 -28.67
C ASP A 83 29.48 12.97 -27.53
N SER A 84 28.16 13.15 -27.34
CA SER A 84 27.43 12.58 -26.23
C SER A 84 25.96 12.39 -26.54
N ILE A 85 25.30 11.64 -25.65
CA ILE A 85 23.84 11.40 -25.65
C ILE A 85 23.31 11.49 -24.22
N GLU A 86 22.10 11.99 -24.03
CA GLU A 86 21.44 12.08 -22.77
C GLU A 86 19.91 11.84 -22.91
N PRO A 87 19.32 10.91 -22.10
CA PRO A 87 19.99 9.95 -21.20
C PRO A 87 20.80 8.89 -21.96
N THR A 88 21.76 8.27 -21.27
CA THR A 88 22.64 7.22 -21.83
C THR A 88 22.02 5.84 -21.75
N THR A 89 20.89 5.68 -21.03
CA THR A 89 20.19 4.40 -20.82
C THR A 89 18.69 4.54 -21.02
N GLY A 90 18.02 3.45 -21.33
CA GLY A 90 16.58 3.40 -21.44
C GLY A 90 16.04 2.01 -21.79
N SER A 91 14.71 1.87 -21.86
CA SER A 91 14.04 0.61 -22.11
C SER A 91 14.47 -0.05 -23.43
N TYR A 92 14.74 -1.35 -23.39
CA TYR A 92 15.00 -2.13 -24.60
C TYR A 92 13.79 -2.22 -25.54
N LEU A 93 12.59 -1.92 -25.08
CA LEU A 93 11.40 -1.79 -25.94
C LEU A 93 11.37 -0.50 -26.73
N GLY A 94 12.32 0.41 -26.49
CA GLY A 94 12.38 1.71 -27.16
C GLY A 94 11.52 2.78 -26.46
N GLY A 95 11.20 3.84 -27.20
CA GLY A 95 10.37 4.93 -26.70
C GLY A 95 11.08 5.93 -25.78
N THR A 96 12.35 5.75 -25.47
CA THR A 96 13.13 6.71 -24.67
C THR A 96 13.50 7.90 -25.54
N THR A 97 13.10 9.09 -25.09
CA THR A 97 13.52 10.35 -25.73
C THR A 97 14.93 10.68 -25.30
N VAL A 98 15.81 10.94 -26.24
CA VAL A 98 17.22 11.25 -26.03
C VAL A 98 17.64 12.49 -26.84
N TYR A 99 18.61 13.22 -26.28
CA TYR A 99 19.29 14.29 -26.98
C TYR A 99 20.69 13.81 -27.37
N LEU A 100 21.03 13.97 -28.66
CA LEU A 100 22.38 13.75 -29.16
C LEU A 100 23.05 15.10 -29.28
N TYR A 101 24.24 15.21 -28.75
CA TYR A 101 25.05 16.43 -28.80
C TYR A 101 26.29 16.20 -29.63
N GLY A 102 26.63 17.22 -30.43
CA GLY A 102 27.77 17.14 -31.34
C GLY A 102 27.90 18.37 -32.21
N GLU A 103 28.34 18.17 -33.46
CA GLU A 103 28.56 19.25 -34.39
C GLU A 103 28.05 18.86 -35.79
N ARG A 104 27.61 19.88 -36.57
CA ARG A 104 27.27 19.78 -37.99
C ARG A 104 26.15 18.78 -38.31
N PHE A 105 25.07 18.85 -37.56
CA PHE A 105 23.92 17.97 -37.71
C PHE A 105 22.89 18.42 -38.74
N LEU A 106 23.04 19.62 -39.38
CA LEU A 106 22.03 20.16 -40.31
C LEU A 106 21.79 19.28 -41.54
N THR A 107 22.76 18.44 -41.94
CA THR A 107 22.64 17.51 -43.05
C THR A 107 22.30 16.08 -42.64
N THR A 108 21.81 15.89 -41.41
CA THR A 108 21.42 14.56 -40.93
C THR A 108 20.30 13.96 -41.76
N SER A 109 20.48 12.72 -42.19
CA SER A 109 19.53 11.94 -42.99
C SER A 109 19.03 10.69 -42.28
N ALA A 110 19.72 10.21 -41.22
CA ALA A 110 19.28 9.09 -40.40
C ALA A 110 19.95 9.11 -39.04
N VAL A 111 19.21 8.56 -38.04
CA VAL A 111 19.71 8.26 -36.71
C VAL A 111 19.41 6.78 -36.41
N ARG A 112 20.40 6.03 -35.90
CA ARG A 112 20.27 4.60 -35.60
C ARG A 112 20.87 4.26 -34.25
N PHE A 113 20.24 3.25 -33.57
CA PHE A 113 20.68 2.68 -32.31
C PHE A 113 20.94 1.18 -32.52
N GLY A 114 22.17 0.73 -32.35
CA GLY A 114 22.53 -0.68 -32.61
C GLY A 114 22.22 -1.11 -34.06
N GLY A 115 22.27 -0.18 -35.02
CA GLY A 115 21.92 -0.42 -36.43
C GLY A 115 20.43 -0.28 -36.75
N VAL A 116 19.53 -0.24 -35.75
CA VAL A 116 18.09 -0.06 -35.92
C VAL A 116 17.76 1.43 -36.04
N PRO A 117 16.97 1.88 -37.07
CA PRO A 117 16.56 3.26 -37.18
C PRO A 117 15.81 3.76 -35.92
N ALA A 118 16.08 4.99 -35.49
CA ALA A 118 15.31 5.67 -34.46
C ALA A 118 13.80 5.65 -34.80
N ALA A 119 12.95 5.56 -33.79
CA ALA A 119 11.49 5.59 -33.99
C ALA A 119 11.03 6.95 -34.56
N SER A 120 11.66 8.02 -34.10
CA SER A 120 11.58 9.37 -34.71
C SER A 120 12.82 10.16 -34.32
N TRP A 121 13.10 11.21 -35.07
CA TRP A 121 14.16 12.17 -34.75
C TRP A 121 13.91 13.51 -35.44
N ASP A 122 14.43 14.58 -34.81
CA ASP A 122 14.40 15.97 -35.35
C ASP A 122 15.72 16.65 -35.04
N VAL A 123 16.24 17.42 -36.04
CA VAL A 123 17.41 18.27 -35.87
C VAL A 123 16.97 19.59 -35.25
N LEU A 124 17.30 19.80 -33.96
CA LEU A 124 16.95 21.03 -33.25
C LEU A 124 17.90 22.18 -33.55
N SER A 125 19.17 21.88 -33.80
CA SER A 125 20.23 22.83 -34.14
C SER A 125 21.38 22.13 -34.85
N GLN A 126 22.39 22.88 -35.30
CA GLN A 126 23.63 22.30 -35.81
C GLN A 126 24.39 21.41 -34.80
N SER A 127 24.06 21.50 -33.51
CA SER A 127 24.75 20.78 -32.43
C SER A 127 23.86 19.85 -31.62
N THR A 128 22.55 19.74 -31.96
CA THR A 128 21.62 18.96 -31.16
C THR A 128 20.59 18.25 -32.03
N ILE A 129 20.43 16.94 -31.84
CA ILE A 129 19.34 16.14 -32.39
C ILE A 129 18.51 15.61 -31.24
N LEU A 130 17.18 15.71 -31.34
CA LEU A 130 16.21 15.00 -30.52
C LEU A 130 15.88 13.68 -31.21
N ALA A 131 15.98 12.55 -30.53
CA ALA A 131 15.59 11.26 -31.08
C ALA A 131 14.80 10.43 -30.09
N VAL A 132 13.98 9.52 -30.62
CA VAL A 132 13.28 8.50 -29.82
C VAL A 132 13.87 7.15 -30.18
N THR A 133 14.30 6.41 -29.16
CA THR A 133 14.96 5.11 -29.36
C THR A 133 13.99 4.08 -29.94
N PRO A 134 14.42 3.25 -30.88
CA PRO A 134 13.65 2.10 -31.34
C PRO A 134 13.69 0.98 -30.31
N GLN A 135 12.89 -0.07 -30.53
CA GLN A 135 13.11 -1.34 -29.87
C GLN A 135 14.51 -1.87 -30.22
N GLY A 136 15.24 -2.32 -29.18
CA GLY A 136 16.61 -2.82 -29.29
C GLY A 136 16.86 -4.10 -28.52
N VAL A 137 18.07 -4.63 -28.62
CA VAL A 137 18.53 -5.76 -27.80
C VAL A 137 19.14 -5.20 -26.52
N ALA A 138 18.80 -5.80 -25.36
CA ALA A 138 19.37 -5.39 -24.08
C ALA A 138 20.91 -5.42 -24.09
N GLY A 139 21.51 -4.35 -23.59
CA GLY A 139 22.94 -4.14 -23.60
C GLY A 139 23.39 -2.85 -24.29
N PRO A 140 24.70 -2.59 -24.35
CA PRO A 140 25.24 -1.39 -24.97
C PRO A 140 25.03 -1.40 -26.48
N ALA A 141 24.59 -0.27 -27.01
CA ALA A 141 24.31 -0.04 -28.43
C ALA A 141 25.16 1.12 -28.97
N MET A 142 25.62 0.93 -30.18
CA MET A 142 26.24 1.98 -30.96
C MET A 142 25.21 2.96 -31.45
N VAL A 143 25.43 4.25 -31.29
CA VAL A 143 24.60 5.31 -31.87
C VAL A 143 25.26 5.83 -33.10
N THR A 144 24.53 5.87 -34.24
CA THR A 144 25.03 6.33 -35.55
C THR A 144 24.15 7.47 -36.04
N VAL A 145 24.76 8.56 -36.40
CA VAL A 145 24.13 9.66 -37.14
C VAL A 145 24.72 9.67 -38.56
N THR A 146 23.86 9.56 -39.57
CA THR A 146 24.24 9.63 -40.96
C THR A 146 24.02 11.05 -41.48
N THR A 147 25.08 11.67 -41.99
CA THR A 147 25.04 13.01 -42.57
C THR A 147 25.48 12.99 -44.05
N ALA A 148 25.44 14.11 -44.74
CA ALA A 148 25.96 14.23 -46.11
C ALA A 148 27.46 13.90 -46.20
N ALA A 149 28.22 14.07 -45.12
CA ALA A 149 29.65 13.74 -45.03
C ALA A 149 29.93 12.28 -44.64
N GLY A 150 28.89 11.48 -44.39
CA GLY A 150 29.00 10.09 -43.96
C GLY A 150 28.49 9.84 -42.56
N ASP A 151 28.78 8.65 -42.06
CA ASP A 151 28.34 8.20 -40.74
C ASP A 151 29.30 8.67 -39.64
N VAL A 152 28.75 9.24 -38.58
CA VAL A 152 29.45 9.50 -37.30
C VAL A 152 28.87 8.60 -36.22
N VAL A 153 29.73 8.08 -35.36
CA VAL A 153 29.43 6.95 -34.49
C VAL A 153 29.89 7.21 -33.06
N LEU A 154 28.97 7.05 -32.10
CA LEU A 154 29.30 6.98 -30.70
C LEU A 154 29.19 5.50 -30.23
N LYS A 155 30.37 4.89 -30.02
CA LYS A 155 30.45 3.49 -29.55
C LYS A 155 29.91 3.39 -28.14
N ASN A 156 29.02 2.42 -27.89
CA ASN A 156 28.36 2.24 -26.62
C ASN A 156 27.66 3.51 -26.07
N GLY A 157 27.19 4.37 -27.00
CA GLY A 157 26.60 5.65 -26.65
C GLY A 157 25.28 5.52 -25.90
N PHE A 158 24.56 4.40 -26.09
CA PHE A 158 23.30 4.13 -25.40
C PHE A 158 23.28 2.70 -24.90
N THR A 159 22.65 2.48 -23.71
CA THR A 159 22.45 1.12 -23.19
C THR A 159 20.95 0.83 -23.11
N PHE A 160 20.52 -0.21 -23.81
CA PHE A 160 19.17 -0.75 -23.68
C PHE A 160 19.08 -1.60 -22.43
N GLU A 161 18.24 -1.20 -21.48
CA GLU A 161 18.03 -1.91 -20.21
C GLU A 161 16.79 -2.82 -20.30
N PRO A 162 16.90 -4.09 -19.85
CA PRO A 162 15.75 -4.97 -19.81
C PRO A 162 14.77 -4.53 -18.72
N ALA A 163 13.47 -4.77 -18.95
CA ALA A 163 12.51 -4.73 -17.86
C ALA A 163 12.77 -5.90 -16.90
N LEU A 164 12.67 -5.67 -15.62
CA LEU A 164 12.83 -6.71 -14.61
C LEU A 164 11.97 -6.45 -13.37
N VAL A 165 11.56 -7.52 -12.72
CA VAL A 165 10.91 -7.52 -11.40
C VAL A 165 11.96 -7.87 -10.36
N GLN A 166 12.02 -7.10 -9.26
CA GLN A 166 13.03 -7.25 -8.21
C GLN A 166 12.46 -7.76 -6.91
N THR A 167 11.35 -7.18 -6.45
CA THR A 167 10.74 -7.53 -5.17
C THR A 167 9.22 -7.39 -5.21
N VAL A 168 8.56 -8.06 -4.26
CA VAL A 168 7.13 -7.91 -4.00
C VAL A 168 6.90 -7.66 -2.51
N SER A 169 5.93 -6.82 -2.17
CA SER A 169 5.56 -6.52 -0.79
C SER A 169 4.04 -6.39 -0.66
N PRO A 170 3.41 -6.98 0.38
CA PRO A 170 4.01 -7.92 1.35
C PRO A 170 4.38 -9.26 0.69
N ALA A 171 5.34 -9.98 1.29
CA ALA A 171 5.77 -11.29 0.81
C ALA A 171 4.86 -12.45 1.26
N ILE A 172 3.98 -12.20 2.23
CA ILE A 172 2.97 -13.15 2.72
C ILE A 172 1.59 -12.49 2.59
N VAL A 173 0.64 -13.23 2.05
CA VAL A 173 -0.75 -12.79 1.83
C VAL A 173 -1.73 -13.86 2.28
N SER A 174 -2.96 -13.45 2.56
CA SER A 174 -4.04 -14.36 2.94
C SER A 174 -4.40 -15.32 1.80
N VAL A 175 -4.65 -16.58 2.15
CA VAL A 175 -5.23 -17.60 1.25
C VAL A 175 -6.59 -17.19 0.67
N LEU A 176 -7.32 -16.30 1.36
CA LEU A 176 -8.62 -15.78 0.89
C LEU A 176 -8.46 -14.76 -0.27
N GLY A 177 -7.25 -14.34 -0.58
CA GLY A 177 -7.00 -13.26 -1.55
C GLY A 177 -7.38 -11.89 -1.00
N GLY A 178 -7.59 -10.92 -1.90
CA GLY A 178 -8.01 -9.56 -1.53
C GLY A 178 -6.88 -8.64 -1.01
N SER A 179 -5.71 -9.17 -0.69
CA SER A 179 -4.55 -8.37 -0.29
C SER A 179 -4.01 -7.59 -1.49
N THR A 180 -3.67 -6.32 -1.28
CA THR A 180 -2.95 -5.54 -2.29
C THR A 180 -1.45 -5.81 -2.17
N ILE A 181 -0.82 -6.21 -3.27
CA ILE A 181 0.63 -6.31 -3.39
C ILE A 181 1.19 -5.15 -4.20
N THR A 182 2.41 -4.77 -3.86
CA THR A 182 3.23 -3.84 -4.63
C THR A 182 4.42 -4.60 -5.20
N VAL A 183 4.58 -4.53 -6.53
CA VAL A 183 5.70 -5.14 -7.25
C VAL A 183 6.68 -4.03 -7.64
N PHE A 184 7.93 -4.19 -7.26
CA PHE A 184 9.01 -3.25 -7.57
C PHE A 184 9.95 -3.85 -8.61
N GLY A 185 10.44 -2.97 -9.49
CA GLY A 185 11.32 -3.37 -10.58
C GLY A 185 11.86 -2.19 -11.38
N GLN A 186 12.18 -2.43 -12.65
CA GLN A 186 12.66 -1.42 -13.59
C GLN A 186 11.95 -1.60 -14.94
N HIS A 187 11.70 -0.48 -15.62
CA HIS A 187 11.02 -0.43 -16.93
C HIS A 187 9.66 -1.15 -16.97
N LEU A 188 8.86 -1.02 -15.87
CA LEU A 188 7.56 -1.66 -15.69
C LEU A 188 6.39 -0.85 -16.31
N ASN A 189 6.63 0.28 -16.89
CA ASN A 189 5.61 1.16 -17.50
C ASN A 189 4.85 0.50 -18.66
N GLU A 190 5.44 -0.50 -19.32
CA GLU A 190 4.80 -1.26 -20.40
C GLU A 190 4.05 -2.51 -19.90
N ALA A 191 4.08 -2.81 -18.61
CA ALA A 191 3.36 -3.94 -18.03
C ALA A 191 1.85 -3.88 -18.35
N THR A 192 1.24 -5.02 -18.62
CA THR A 192 -0.18 -5.12 -18.97
C THR A 192 -1.02 -5.81 -17.89
N GLY A 193 -0.37 -6.55 -16.98
CA GLY A 193 -1.02 -7.26 -15.90
C GLY A 193 -0.05 -7.90 -14.93
N ILE A 194 -0.59 -8.46 -13.85
CA ILE A 194 0.16 -9.27 -12.88
C ILE A 194 -0.57 -10.59 -12.69
N ARG A 195 0.19 -11.69 -12.65
CA ARG A 195 -0.28 -13.03 -12.24
C ARG A 195 0.45 -13.47 -10.98
N VAL A 196 -0.25 -14.17 -10.13
CA VAL A 196 0.31 -14.78 -8.93
C VAL A 196 -0.05 -16.28 -8.96
N GLY A 197 0.98 -17.14 -8.98
CA GLY A 197 0.77 -18.58 -9.14
C GLY A 197 0.01 -18.95 -10.43
N GLY A 198 0.21 -18.18 -11.51
CA GLY A 198 -0.47 -18.35 -12.79
C GLY A 198 -1.89 -17.76 -12.87
N ILE A 199 -2.47 -17.27 -11.74
CA ILE A 199 -3.81 -16.68 -11.70
C ILE A 199 -3.69 -15.15 -11.83
N ALA A 200 -4.50 -14.55 -12.70
CA ALA A 200 -4.51 -13.11 -12.92
C ALA A 200 -5.00 -12.34 -11.66
N CYS A 201 -4.28 -11.31 -11.29
CA CYS A 201 -4.68 -10.37 -10.24
C CYS A 201 -5.75 -9.40 -10.74
N SER A 202 -6.57 -8.89 -9.82
CA SER A 202 -7.50 -7.79 -10.07
C SER A 202 -6.89 -6.44 -9.64
N GLY A 203 -7.57 -5.32 -9.94
CA GLY A 203 -7.16 -4.00 -9.46
C GLY A 203 -5.74 -3.59 -9.88
N PHE A 204 -5.29 -4.04 -11.05
CA PHE A 204 -3.96 -3.71 -11.58
C PHE A 204 -3.81 -2.19 -11.81
N VAL A 205 -2.75 -1.60 -11.25
CA VAL A 205 -2.42 -0.18 -11.36
C VAL A 205 -0.94 0.00 -11.65
N LYS A 206 -0.60 0.77 -12.67
CA LYS A 206 0.76 1.27 -12.92
C LYS A 206 0.98 2.53 -12.10
N VAL A 207 1.85 2.49 -11.11
CA VAL A 207 2.17 3.65 -10.26
C VAL A 207 3.33 4.45 -10.87
N SER A 208 4.37 3.76 -11.34
CA SER A 208 5.53 4.35 -11.99
C SER A 208 6.24 3.33 -12.91
N ALA A 209 7.34 3.72 -13.54
CA ALA A 209 8.20 2.79 -14.27
C ALA A 209 8.90 1.75 -13.37
N SER A 210 8.83 1.92 -12.05
CA SER A 210 9.46 1.03 -11.07
C SER A 210 8.48 0.41 -10.07
N GLU A 211 7.17 0.73 -10.15
CA GLU A 211 6.17 0.29 -9.16
C GLU A 211 4.84 -0.06 -9.83
N LEU A 212 4.35 -1.27 -9.57
CA LEU A 212 3.02 -1.75 -9.94
C LEU A 212 2.27 -2.19 -8.69
N ARG A 213 0.94 -2.10 -8.71
CA ARG A 213 0.06 -2.63 -7.65
C ARG A 213 -1.02 -3.51 -8.24
N ALA A 214 -1.42 -4.54 -7.48
CA ALA A 214 -2.53 -5.40 -7.84
C ALA A 214 -3.11 -6.08 -6.60
N VAL A 215 -4.35 -6.58 -6.73
CA VAL A 215 -5.03 -7.34 -5.68
C VAL A 215 -4.92 -8.82 -6.02
N VAL A 216 -4.36 -9.60 -5.09
CA VAL A 216 -4.14 -11.04 -5.29
C VAL A 216 -5.44 -11.84 -5.27
N PRO A 217 -5.58 -12.88 -6.13
CA PRO A 217 -6.70 -13.81 -6.07
C PRO A 217 -6.59 -14.74 -4.85
N PRO A 218 -7.67 -15.43 -4.45
CA PRO A 218 -7.59 -16.52 -3.47
C PRO A 218 -6.76 -17.70 -4.02
N SER A 219 -6.07 -18.41 -3.12
CA SER A 219 -5.25 -19.58 -3.45
C SER A 219 -5.12 -20.53 -2.25
N SER A 220 -4.69 -21.77 -2.47
CA SER A 220 -4.27 -22.66 -1.40
C SER A 220 -2.93 -22.21 -0.80
N PRO A 221 -2.60 -22.60 0.46
CA PRO A 221 -1.29 -22.30 1.06
C PRO A 221 -0.14 -22.82 0.18
N ALA A 222 0.67 -21.92 -0.32
CA ALA A 222 1.83 -22.24 -1.16
C ALA A 222 2.72 -21.01 -1.34
N THR A 223 4.01 -21.23 -1.59
CA THR A 223 4.88 -20.18 -2.11
C THR A 223 4.87 -20.24 -3.64
N VAL A 224 4.53 -19.13 -4.27
CA VAL A 224 4.27 -19.05 -5.71
C VAL A 224 5.10 -17.96 -6.37
N ALA A 225 5.24 -18.04 -7.70
CA ALA A 225 5.85 -16.99 -8.49
C ALA A 225 4.90 -15.79 -8.65
N VAL A 226 5.49 -14.60 -8.74
CA VAL A 226 4.83 -13.40 -9.23
C VAL A 226 5.30 -13.14 -10.65
N GLU A 227 4.38 -13.02 -11.57
CA GLU A 227 4.63 -12.82 -12.99
C GLU A 227 4.04 -11.47 -13.41
N VAL A 228 4.83 -10.62 -14.05
CA VAL A 228 4.36 -9.38 -14.67
C VAL A 228 4.25 -9.62 -16.17
N GLU A 229 3.05 -9.45 -16.70
CA GLU A 229 2.81 -9.51 -18.16
C GLU A 229 3.41 -8.28 -18.81
N HIS A 230 4.32 -8.49 -19.76
CA HIS A 230 5.08 -7.43 -20.41
C HIS A 230 5.24 -7.73 -21.90
N PRO A 231 5.20 -6.74 -22.82
CA PRO A 231 5.31 -6.96 -24.27
C PRO A 231 6.56 -7.72 -24.70
N GLY A 232 7.65 -7.60 -23.94
CA GLY A 232 8.89 -8.34 -24.19
C GLY A 232 8.93 -9.75 -23.63
N GLY A 233 7.82 -10.26 -23.10
CA GLY A 233 7.70 -11.56 -22.42
C GLY A 233 7.41 -11.40 -20.94
N ALA A 234 6.88 -12.45 -20.31
CA ALA A 234 6.57 -12.43 -18.88
C ALA A 234 7.85 -12.26 -18.04
N LEU A 235 7.81 -11.30 -17.10
CA LEU A 235 8.88 -11.09 -16.13
C LEU A 235 8.53 -11.88 -14.88
N VAL A 236 9.30 -12.90 -14.55
CA VAL A 236 8.99 -13.85 -13.48
C VAL A 236 9.91 -13.63 -12.28
N LEU A 237 9.32 -13.43 -11.10
CA LEU A 237 10.00 -13.49 -9.82
C LEU A 237 9.58 -14.80 -9.14
N PRO A 238 10.43 -15.83 -9.15
CA PRO A 238 10.08 -17.14 -8.62
C PRO A 238 10.01 -17.13 -7.09
N SER A 239 9.08 -17.90 -6.52
CA SER A 239 8.93 -18.06 -5.07
C SER A 239 8.85 -16.74 -4.28
N ALA A 240 8.21 -15.74 -4.87
CA ALA A 240 8.24 -14.36 -4.36
C ALA A 240 7.12 -14.04 -3.38
N LEU A 241 6.02 -14.79 -3.44
CA LEU A 241 4.83 -14.56 -2.63
C LEU A 241 4.39 -15.87 -1.97
N THR A 242 4.12 -15.82 -0.68
CA THR A 242 3.60 -16.97 0.07
C THR A 242 2.13 -16.73 0.40
N TYR A 243 1.27 -17.58 -0.10
CA TYR A 243 -0.08 -17.74 0.45
C TYR A 243 0.02 -18.57 1.72
N GLY A 244 -0.28 -17.94 2.87
CA GLY A 244 -0.13 -18.58 4.16
C GLY A 244 -1.14 -18.05 5.16
N HIS A 245 -1.22 -18.73 6.30
CA HIS A 245 -1.81 -18.16 7.51
C HIS A 245 -0.80 -17.16 8.13
N GLY A 246 -1.32 -16.23 8.96
CA GLY A 246 -0.48 -15.26 9.63
C GLY A 246 -0.28 -13.93 8.88
N SER A 247 -1.03 -13.70 7.81
CA SER A 247 -1.12 -12.38 7.19
C SER A 247 -1.60 -11.33 8.21
N VAL A 248 -0.88 -10.22 8.30
CA VAL A 248 -1.18 -9.12 9.22
C VAL A 248 -1.88 -8.00 8.45
N PRO A 249 -3.07 -7.55 8.88
CA PRO A 249 -3.71 -6.40 8.26
C PRO A 249 -2.84 -5.14 8.31
N SER A 250 -2.95 -4.26 7.33
CA SER A 250 -2.12 -3.04 7.20
C SER A 250 -2.27 -2.05 8.37
N TRP A 251 -3.39 -2.11 9.10
CA TRP A 251 -3.66 -1.27 10.26
C TRP A 251 -3.07 -1.85 11.57
N ALA A 252 -2.46 -3.06 11.54
CA ALA A 252 -2.06 -3.79 12.74
C ALA A 252 -0.56 -4.12 12.76
N THR A 253 -0.06 -4.41 13.96
CA THR A 253 1.24 -5.04 14.21
C THR A 253 1.02 -6.48 14.70
N LEU A 254 1.89 -7.38 14.26
CA LEU A 254 1.83 -8.79 14.66
C LEU A 254 2.18 -8.96 16.14
N LEU A 255 1.39 -9.75 16.85
CA LEU A 255 1.73 -10.28 18.18
C LEU A 255 1.95 -11.79 18.11
N GLU A 256 1.02 -12.55 17.54
CA GLU A 256 1.12 -14.01 17.39
C GLU A 256 0.45 -14.45 16.09
N VAL A 257 1.14 -15.30 15.33
CA VAL A 257 0.63 -15.84 14.05
C VAL A 257 -0.43 -16.89 14.33
N ASP A 258 -0.06 -17.92 15.10
CA ASP A 258 -0.90 -19.08 15.37
C ASP A 258 -1.64 -18.94 16.71
N PRO A 259 -2.87 -19.47 16.82
CA PRO A 259 -3.56 -19.56 18.07
C PRO A 259 -2.79 -20.40 19.10
N ASP A 260 -2.54 -19.81 20.27
CA ASP A 260 -1.89 -20.50 21.38
C ASP A 260 -2.75 -21.71 21.80
N PRO A 261 -2.24 -22.95 21.72
CA PRO A 261 -2.99 -24.15 22.07
C PRO A 261 -3.35 -24.25 23.56
N LEU A 262 -2.70 -23.48 24.43
CA LEU A 262 -3.04 -23.37 25.86
C LEU A 262 -4.26 -22.46 26.08
N VAL A 263 -4.55 -21.57 25.14
CA VAL A 263 -5.71 -20.65 25.18
C VAL A 263 -6.84 -21.21 24.31
N VAL A 264 -6.58 -21.40 23.03
CA VAL A 264 -7.52 -22.00 22.07
C VAL A 264 -7.30 -23.50 22.06
N THR A 265 -7.86 -24.21 23.03
CA THR A 265 -7.63 -25.65 23.20
C THR A 265 -8.26 -26.51 22.11
N SER A 266 -9.34 -26.03 21.47
CA SER A 266 -10.01 -26.73 20.35
C SER A 266 -9.15 -26.70 19.09
N ALA A 267 -8.76 -27.88 18.60
CA ALA A 267 -8.05 -28.00 17.30
C ALA A 267 -8.90 -27.45 16.14
N VAL A 268 -10.21 -27.74 16.17
CA VAL A 268 -11.15 -27.26 15.12
C VAL A 268 -11.17 -25.74 15.04
N LEU A 269 -11.19 -25.04 16.16
CA LEU A 269 -11.13 -23.57 16.18
C LEU A 269 -9.78 -23.05 15.69
N ARG A 270 -8.66 -23.69 16.11
CA ARG A 270 -7.33 -23.29 15.62
C ARG A 270 -7.19 -23.45 14.09
N ASP A 271 -7.69 -24.57 13.56
CA ASP A 271 -7.66 -24.83 12.13
C ASP A 271 -8.55 -23.82 11.38
N ALA A 272 -9.76 -23.55 11.88
CA ALA A 272 -10.65 -22.53 11.31
C ALA A 272 -10.03 -21.12 11.31
N MET A 273 -9.24 -20.76 12.32
CA MET A 273 -8.47 -19.51 12.34
C MET A 273 -7.35 -19.53 11.31
N ARG A 274 -6.58 -20.61 11.21
CA ARG A 274 -5.51 -20.77 10.21
C ARG A 274 -6.03 -20.71 8.79
N ASP A 275 -7.19 -21.33 8.55
CA ASP A 275 -7.84 -21.36 7.23
C ASP A 275 -8.25 -19.94 6.75
N THR A 276 -8.35 -18.96 7.64
CA THR A 276 -8.57 -17.57 7.27
C THR A 276 -7.34 -16.94 6.58
N GLY A 277 -6.16 -17.50 6.78
CA GLY A 277 -4.89 -16.92 6.34
C GLY A 277 -4.40 -15.73 7.16
N LEU A 278 -5.15 -15.29 8.19
CA LEU A 278 -4.84 -14.12 9.00
C LEU A 278 -4.11 -14.51 10.29
N ALA A 279 -3.33 -13.58 10.85
CA ALA A 279 -2.69 -13.76 12.15
C ALA A 279 -3.74 -13.82 13.27
N TRP A 280 -3.54 -14.72 14.24
CA TRP A 280 -4.50 -14.90 15.34
C TRP A 280 -4.59 -13.66 16.24
N ARG A 281 -3.45 -13.10 16.66
CA ARG A 281 -3.38 -11.99 17.62
C ARG A 281 -2.56 -10.85 17.09
N VAL A 282 -3.18 -9.71 17.02
CA VAL A 282 -2.59 -8.49 16.49
C VAL A 282 -2.82 -7.32 17.44
N ARG A 283 -2.09 -6.24 17.26
CA ARG A 283 -2.30 -4.97 17.96
C ARG A 283 -2.61 -3.88 16.93
N ASP A 284 -3.70 -3.18 17.12
CA ASP A 284 -3.99 -2.00 16.29
C ASP A 284 -2.87 -0.97 16.45
N ALA A 285 -2.29 -0.52 15.34
CA ALA A 285 -1.12 0.33 15.34
C ALA A 285 -1.40 1.74 15.88
N GLY A 286 -2.62 2.25 15.68
CA GLY A 286 -3.04 3.58 16.12
C GLY A 286 -3.42 3.63 17.59
N THR A 287 -4.23 2.68 18.06
CA THR A 287 -4.83 2.69 19.39
C THR A 287 -4.14 1.79 20.42
N GLN A 288 -3.23 0.92 19.97
CA GLN A 288 -2.55 -0.10 20.78
C GLN A 288 -3.51 -1.15 21.39
N VAL A 289 -4.75 -1.26 20.90
CA VAL A 289 -5.71 -2.27 21.32
C VAL A 289 -5.27 -3.64 20.79
N GLU A 290 -5.15 -4.62 21.70
CA GLU A 290 -4.93 -6.02 21.32
C GLU A 290 -6.23 -6.63 20.81
N MET A 291 -6.17 -7.28 19.66
CA MET A 291 -7.31 -7.87 18.98
C MET A 291 -7.05 -9.33 18.65
N LEU A 292 -8.08 -10.15 18.76
CA LEU A 292 -8.06 -11.57 18.42
C LEU A 292 -8.94 -11.81 17.18
N LEU A 293 -8.48 -12.72 16.35
CA LEU A 293 -9.20 -13.18 15.16
C LEU A 293 -10.36 -14.09 15.55
N VAL A 294 -11.56 -13.77 15.10
CA VAL A 294 -12.72 -14.64 15.12
C VAL A 294 -12.91 -15.23 13.72
N PRO A 295 -12.83 -16.56 13.55
CA PRO A 295 -13.01 -17.18 12.25
C PRO A 295 -14.48 -17.14 11.80
N PRO A 296 -14.77 -17.25 10.50
CA PRO A 296 -16.13 -17.48 9.99
C PRO A 296 -16.74 -18.73 10.63
N GLY A 297 -18.05 -18.74 10.77
CA GLY A 297 -18.71 -19.92 11.34
C GLY A 297 -20.21 -19.76 11.49
N THR A 298 -20.84 -20.82 11.96
CA THR A 298 -22.27 -20.87 12.21
C THR A 298 -22.52 -21.26 13.67
N PHE A 299 -23.42 -20.56 14.34
CA PHE A 299 -23.80 -20.82 15.72
C PHE A 299 -25.30 -20.60 15.94
N VAL A 300 -25.80 -20.99 17.09
CA VAL A 300 -27.17 -20.68 17.51
C VAL A 300 -27.16 -19.42 18.37
N MET A 301 -27.77 -18.36 17.89
CA MET A 301 -27.93 -17.08 18.57
C MET A 301 -29.22 -17.07 19.36
N GLY A 302 -29.18 -16.48 20.57
CA GLY A 302 -30.33 -16.36 21.45
C GLY A 302 -30.33 -17.34 22.59
N CYS A 303 -31.51 -17.59 23.17
CA CYS A 303 -31.68 -18.40 24.38
C CYS A 303 -31.05 -19.80 24.27
N SER A 304 -30.15 -20.13 25.19
CA SER A 304 -29.55 -21.47 25.27
C SER A 304 -30.60 -22.53 25.68
N THR A 305 -30.55 -23.70 25.06
CA THR A 305 -31.48 -24.80 25.35
C THR A 305 -31.45 -25.15 26.86
N GLY A 306 -32.62 -25.12 27.50
CA GLY A 306 -32.77 -25.45 28.93
C GLY A 306 -32.42 -24.27 29.86
N ASP A 307 -32.09 -23.10 29.38
CA ASP A 307 -31.89 -21.91 30.21
C ASP A 307 -33.24 -21.28 30.61
N SER A 308 -33.59 -21.39 31.90
CA SER A 308 -34.83 -20.82 32.45
C SER A 308 -34.74 -19.31 32.73
N ASN A 309 -33.60 -18.69 32.55
CA ASN A 309 -33.40 -17.26 32.81
C ASN A 309 -33.56 -16.37 31.58
N CYS A 310 -33.90 -16.97 30.44
CA CYS A 310 -34.05 -16.20 29.20
C CYS A 310 -35.24 -15.27 29.19
N ASN A 311 -35.05 -14.08 28.66
CA ASN A 311 -36.13 -13.13 28.39
C ASN A 311 -36.74 -13.36 27.00
N ALA A 312 -37.96 -12.88 26.82
CA ALA A 312 -38.65 -12.98 25.52
C ALA A 312 -37.84 -12.33 24.36
N SER A 313 -37.04 -11.31 24.65
CA SER A 313 -36.15 -10.64 23.66
C SER A 313 -35.02 -11.55 23.14
N GLU A 314 -34.67 -12.62 23.85
CA GLU A 314 -33.66 -13.60 23.47
C GLU A 314 -34.23 -14.71 22.59
N SER A 315 -35.51 -14.63 22.22
CA SER A 315 -36.22 -15.63 21.42
C SER A 315 -36.78 -15.03 20.13
N PRO A 316 -36.94 -15.87 19.06
CA PRO A 316 -36.56 -17.28 19.00
C PRO A 316 -35.05 -17.47 18.87
N ALA A 317 -34.52 -18.53 19.50
CA ALA A 317 -33.16 -18.97 19.18
C ALA A 317 -33.11 -19.40 17.72
N HIS A 318 -32.11 -18.96 16.99
CA HIS A 318 -32.02 -19.19 15.55
C HIS A 318 -30.57 -19.36 15.09
N GLN A 319 -30.38 -20.01 13.95
CA GLN A 319 -29.07 -20.21 13.37
C GLN A 319 -28.55 -18.90 12.76
N VAL A 320 -27.30 -18.52 13.07
CA VAL A 320 -26.62 -17.40 12.47
C VAL A 320 -25.31 -17.86 11.86
N THR A 321 -25.05 -17.43 10.62
CA THR A 321 -23.79 -17.64 9.92
C THR A 321 -23.07 -16.32 9.75
N ILE A 322 -21.84 -16.21 10.26
CA ILE A 322 -20.92 -15.12 9.97
C ILE A 322 -19.95 -15.63 8.89
N THR A 323 -19.95 -14.99 7.74
CA THR A 323 -19.25 -15.49 6.54
C THR A 323 -17.84 -14.99 6.39
N SER A 324 -17.47 -13.92 7.08
CA SER A 324 -16.15 -13.30 7.00
C SER A 324 -15.47 -13.32 8.35
N PRO A 325 -14.15 -13.55 8.41
CA PRO A 325 -13.40 -13.37 9.64
C PRO A 325 -13.40 -11.90 10.04
N PHE A 326 -13.30 -11.63 11.33
CA PHE A 326 -13.16 -10.30 11.87
C PHE A 326 -12.24 -10.31 13.08
N TYR A 327 -11.72 -9.13 13.43
CA TYR A 327 -10.97 -8.95 14.67
C TYR A 327 -11.85 -8.27 15.71
N LEU A 328 -11.76 -8.76 16.95
CA LEU A 328 -12.45 -8.17 18.10
C LEU A 328 -11.42 -7.88 19.20
N ALA A 329 -11.56 -6.79 19.91
CA ALA A 329 -10.68 -6.46 21.03
C ALA A 329 -10.68 -7.57 22.09
N ARG A 330 -9.49 -8.02 22.48
CA ARG A 330 -9.30 -9.12 23.44
C ARG A 330 -9.97 -8.86 24.79
N ARG A 331 -10.05 -7.59 25.17
CA ARG A 331 -10.64 -7.07 26.41
C ARG A 331 -11.53 -5.89 26.07
N GLU A 332 -12.34 -5.45 27.00
CA GLU A 332 -13.01 -4.17 26.94
C GLU A 332 -12.00 -3.04 26.73
N LEU A 333 -12.38 -1.97 26.03
CA LEU A 333 -11.51 -0.80 25.82
C LEU A 333 -11.20 -0.15 27.18
N THR A 334 -9.92 0.11 27.45
CA THR A 334 -9.50 0.69 28.73
C THR A 334 -9.61 2.22 28.75
N GLN A 335 -9.64 2.79 29.98
CA GLN A 335 -9.64 4.23 30.17
C GLN A 335 -8.42 4.91 29.54
N ASP A 336 -7.21 4.33 29.70
CA ASP A 336 -6.00 4.87 29.10
C ASP A 336 -6.06 4.88 27.56
N GLN A 337 -6.58 3.80 26.95
CA GLN A 337 -6.77 3.72 25.48
C GLN A 337 -7.80 4.73 24.99
N TRP A 338 -8.87 4.93 25.72
CA TRP A 338 -9.87 5.96 25.42
C TRP A 338 -9.27 7.37 25.47
N VAL A 339 -8.58 7.69 26.58
CA VAL A 339 -7.96 9.02 26.78
C VAL A 339 -6.92 9.32 25.73
N ALA A 340 -6.16 8.31 25.30
CA ALA A 340 -5.14 8.48 24.25
C ALA A 340 -5.73 8.95 22.90
N VAL A 341 -6.99 8.61 22.62
CA VAL A 341 -7.68 8.99 21.38
C VAL A 341 -8.57 10.23 21.59
N MET A 342 -9.38 10.23 22.64
CA MET A 342 -10.43 11.23 22.85
C MET A 342 -10.00 12.42 23.71
N GLY A 343 -8.88 12.30 24.44
CA GLY A 343 -8.33 13.37 25.26
C GLY A 343 -9.00 13.62 26.61
N TYR A 344 -10.03 12.84 26.96
CA TYR A 344 -10.75 12.95 28.23
C TYR A 344 -11.22 11.57 28.72
N ASN A 345 -11.55 11.47 30.04
CA ASN A 345 -12.08 10.24 30.66
C ASN A 345 -13.50 10.48 31.20
N PRO A 346 -14.54 9.83 30.65
CA PRO A 346 -15.93 9.98 31.12
C PRO A 346 -16.26 9.09 32.34
N SER A 347 -15.40 8.14 32.69
CA SER A 347 -15.67 7.05 33.62
C SER A 347 -15.83 7.53 35.05
N ASP A 348 -16.83 7.00 35.77
CA ASP A 348 -17.04 7.22 37.20
C ASP A 348 -16.00 6.47 38.07
N PHE A 349 -15.54 5.29 37.61
CA PHE A 349 -14.51 4.51 38.30
C PHE A 349 -13.09 4.84 37.85
N GLY A 350 -12.79 6.13 37.79
CA GLY A 350 -11.51 6.68 37.27
C GLY A 350 -10.86 7.68 38.25
N GLY A 351 -9.74 8.25 37.78
CA GLY A 351 -9.03 9.34 38.43
C GLY A 351 -8.38 8.96 39.78
N TRP A 352 -8.22 9.94 40.68
CA TRP A 352 -7.49 9.79 41.94
C TRP A 352 -8.18 8.88 42.95
N LEU A 353 -9.52 8.71 42.86
CA LEU A 353 -10.28 7.83 43.72
C LEU A 353 -10.01 6.33 43.44
N TYR A 354 -9.55 6.02 42.23
CA TYR A 354 -9.27 4.67 41.79
C TYR A 354 -7.85 4.58 41.18
N PRO A 355 -6.79 4.58 42.01
CA PRO A 355 -5.42 4.50 41.56
C PRO A 355 -5.19 3.30 40.64
N GLY A 356 -4.53 3.54 39.52
CA GLY A 356 -4.32 2.50 38.48
C GLY A 356 -5.54 2.22 37.62
N SER A 357 -6.55 3.07 37.64
CA SER A 357 -7.79 2.93 36.87
C SER A 357 -7.60 2.94 35.34
N GLY A 358 -6.45 3.38 34.83
CA GLY A 358 -6.15 3.39 33.40
C GLY A 358 -6.39 2.05 32.71
N ASN A 359 -6.17 0.93 33.41
CA ASN A 359 -6.47 -0.42 32.93
C ASN A 359 -7.86 -0.96 33.33
N ARG A 360 -8.75 -0.13 33.86
CA ARG A 360 -10.18 -0.47 33.96
C ARG A 360 -10.86 -0.21 32.64
N PRO A 361 -12.03 -0.83 32.34
CA PRO A 361 -12.79 -0.46 31.16
C PRO A 361 -13.18 1.02 31.23
N VAL A 362 -13.13 1.70 30.11
CA VAL A 362 -13.83 2.97 29.99
C VAL A 362 -15.33 2.70 30.08
N GLU A 363 -16.03 3.48 30.87
CA GLU A 363 -17.48 3.28 31.06
C GLU A 363 -18.23 4.61 31.15
N LYS A 364 -19.55 4.54 31.29
CA LYS A 364 -20.45 5.69 31.17
C LYS A 364 -20.46 6.29 29.77
N LEU A 365 -20.33 5.41 28.79
CA LEU A 365 -20.35 5.80 27.38
C LEU A 365 -21.77 5.76 26.84
N THR A 366 -22.18 6.84 26.16
CA THR A 366 -23.30 6.80 25.22
C THR A 366 -22.88 6.05 23.95
N TRP A 367 -23.85 5.57 23.18
CA TRP A 367 -23.55 4.96 21.87
C TRP A 367 -22.94 6.00 20.89
N ASP A 368 -23.37 7.25 20.97
CA ASP A 368 -22.85 8.34 20.15
C ASP A 368 -21.36 8.60 20.46
N MET A 369 -20.96 8.65 21.74
CA MET A 369 -19.54 8.74 22.14
C MET A 369 -18.73 7.55 21.63
N ALA A 370 -19.28 6.34 21.73
CA ALA A 370 -18.64 5.14 21.19
C ALA A 370 -18.42 5.27 19.67
N HIS A 371 -19.42 5.80 18.94
CA HIS A 371 -19.34 6.00 17.51
C HIS A 371 -18.30 7.06 17.10
N GLU A 372 -18.14 8.12 17.91
CA GLU A 372 -17.07 9.12 17.72
C GLU A 372 -15.68 8.48 17.83
N PHE A 373 -15.46 7.63 18.85
CA PHE A 373 -14.21 6.88 18.99
C PHE A 373 -13.96 5.97 17.76
N MET A 374 -14.99 5.25 17.29
CA MET A 374 -14.87 4.39 16.11
C MET A 374 -14.50 5.21 14.86
N SER A 375 -15.13 6.37 14.69
CA SER A 375 -14.85 7.27 13.57
C SER A 375 -13.44 7.85 13.61
N ALA A 376 -12.92 8.17 14.81
CA ALA A 376 -11.57 8.70 14.99
C ALA A 376 -10.47 7.64 14.73
N THR A 377 -10.78 6.36 14.94
CA THR A 377 -9.79 5.28 14.87
C THR A 377 -9.92 4.42 13.60
N GLY A 378 -11.01 4.55 12.85
CA GLY A 378 -11.38 3.64 11.76
C GLY A 378 -11.77 2.23 12.24
N MET A 379 -11.98 2.03 13.54
CA MET A 379 -12.60 0.84 14.12
C MET A 379 -14.12 0.90 13.97
N ARG A 380 -14.80 -0.17 14.39
CA ARG A 380 -16.26 -0.25 14.44
C ARG A 380 -16.72 -0.93 15.72
N LEU A 381 -17.98 -0.78 16.06
CA LEU A 381 -18.63 -1.65 17.03
C LEU A 381 -18.88 -3.03 16.38
N PRO A 382 -18.83 -4.14 17.14
CA PRO A 382 -19.29 -5.42 16.64
C PRO A 382 -20.79 -5.38 16.37
N THR A 383 -21.28 -6.17 15.44
CA THR A 383 -22.71 -6.50 15.39
C THR A 383 -23.06 -7.34 16.61
N GLU A 384 -24.33 -7.36 16.98
CA GLU A 384 -24.83 -8.17 18.10
C GLU A 384 -24.51 -9.66 17.89
N ALA A 385 -24.59 -10.12 16.65
CA ALA A 385 -24.28 -11.50 16.28
C ALA A 385 -22.78 -11.82 16.33
N GLU A 386 -21.93 -10.91 15.89
CA GLU A 386 -20.46 -11.06 16.03
C GLU A 386 -20.06 -11.12 17.50
N TRP A 387 -20.66 -10.26 18.34
CA TRP A 387 -20.41 -10.23 19.76
C TRP A 387 -20.80 -11.56 20.43
N GLU A 388 -22.02 -12.09 20.14
CA GLU A 388 -22.49 -13.33 20.74
C GLU A 388 -21.70 -14.55 20.24
N MET A 389 -21.31 -14.57 18.95
CA MET A 389 -20.44 -15.61 18.41
C MET A 389 -19.09 -15.62 19.13
N ALA A 390 -18.47 -14.46 19.29
CA ALA A 390 -17.20 -14.32 20.02
C ALA A 390 -17.34 -14.69 21.51
N CYS A 391 -18.43 -14.29 22.17
CA CYS A 391 -18.71 -14.65 23.55
C CYS A 391 -18.86 -16.16 23.74
N ARG A 392 -19.67 -16.81 22.94
CA ARG A 392 -19.92 -18.27 23.00
C ARG A 392 -18.67 -19.07 22.71
N ALA A 393 -17.83 -18.63 21.82
CA ALA A 393 -16.59 -19.33 21.45
C ALA A 393 -16.81 -20.82 21.14
N GLY A 394 -17.93 -21.16 20.44
CA GLY A 394 -18.32 -22.52 20.08
C GLY A 394 -19.19 -23.25 21.11
N THR A 395 -19.52 -22.66 22.27
CA THR A 395 -20.41 -23.27 23.25
C THR A 395 -21.88 -22.98 22.98
N THR A 396 -22.76 -23.85 23.48
CA THR A 396 -24.22 -23.68 23.43
C THR A 396 -24.83 -23.42 24.78
N THR A 397 -24.01 -23.35 25.85
CA THR A 397 -24.40 -23.12 27.22
C THR A 397 -24.66 -21.64 27.53
N PRO A 398 -25.39 -21.31 28.61
CA PRO A 398 -25.64 -19.90 29.00
C PRO A 398 -24.38 -19.06 29.23
N THR A 399 -23.30 -19.70 29.70
CA THR A 399 -21.98 -19.10 29.89
C THR A 399 -20.94 -19.81 29.03
N TYR A 400 -19.82 -19.17 28.72
CA TYR A 400 -18.81 -19.72 27.85
C TYR A 400 -17.88 -20.78 28.45
N LEU A 401 -17.93 -21.03 29.75
CA LEU A 401 -17.22 -22.14 30.41
C LEU A 401 -18.23 -23.02 31.16
N SER A 402 -18.36 -24.25 30.71
CA SER A 402 -19.20 -25.24 31.37
C SER A 402 -18.50 -25.82 32.60
N GLY A 403 -19.24 -26.02 33.71
CA GLY A 403 -18.71 -26.63 34.94
C GLY A 403 -17.80 -25.71 35.77
N VAL A 404 -17.60 -24.47 35.33
CA VAL A 404 -16.82 -23.45 36.06
C VAL A 404 -17.76 -22.50 36.77
N GLN A 405 -17.43 -22.12 38.02
CA GLN A 405 -18.22 -21.14 38.76
C GLN A 405 -18.15 -19.78 38.01
N ILE A 406 -19.30 -19.13 37.82
CA ILE A 406 -19.39 -17.89 37.05
C ILE A 406 -18.47 -16.78 37.58
N GLY A 407 -18.24 -16.71 38.90
CA GLY A 407 -17.32 -15.75 39.51
C GLY A 407 -15.84 -15.91 39.12
N GLN A 408 -15.47 -17.00 38.43
CA GLN A 408 -14.11 -17.18 37.87
C GLN A 408 -13.99 -16.62 36.44
N MET A 409 -15.11 -16.26 35.80
CA MET A 409 -15.15 -15.75 34.41
C MET A 409 -15.85 -14.40 34.28
N ALA A 410 -16.58 -13.93 35.29
CA ALA A 410 -17.36 -12.71 35.25
C ALA A 410 -17.29 -11.89 36.52
N TRP A 411 -17.07 -10.60 36.44
CA TRP A 411 -17.28 -9.65 37.52
C TRP A 411 -18.73 -9.21 37.51
N MET A 412 -19.44 -9.49 38.64
CA MET A 412 -20.87 -9.24 38.82
C MET A 412 -21.20 -8.87 40.23
N GLY A 413 -22.45 -8.58 40.59
CA GLY A 413 -22.86 -8.11 41.90
C GLY A 413 -22.47 -9.02 43.07
N SER A 414 -22.44 -10.35 42.87
CA SER A 414 -22.13 -11.30 43.94
C SER A 414 -20.63 -11.40 44.29
N ASN A 415 -19.72 -10.95 43.45
CA ASN A 415 -18.27 -10.99 43.71
C ASN A 415 -17.61 -9.60 43.70
N ASN A 416 -18.39 -8.53 43.76
CA ASN A 416 -17.90 -7.14 43.62
C ASN A 416 -17.75 -6.39 44.95
N GLY A 417 -18.08 -7.02 46.09
CA GLY A 417 -18.06 -6.38 47.38
C GLY A 417 -19.33 -5.54 47.66
N SER A 418 -19.26 -4.64 48.64
CA SER A 418 -20.36 -3.73 49.00
C SER A 418 -20.09 -2.30 48.50
N PRO A 419 -21.12 -1.45 48.38
CA PRO A 419 -20.95 -0.05 47.90
C PRO A 419 -19.94 0.79 48.71
N SER A 420 -19.64 0.39 49.95
CA SER A 420 -18.65 1.06 50.82
C SER A 420 -17.24 0.45 50.73
N SER A 421 -17.05 -0.62 49.95
CA SER A 421 -15.75 -1.28 49.84
C SER A 421 -14.90 -0.64 48.72
N ALA A 422 -13.57 -0.65 48.89
CA ALA A 422 -12.62 -0.21 47.85
C ALA A 422 -12.66 -1.10 46.61
N THR A 423 -13.34 -2.24 46.70
CA THR A 423 -13.51 -3.19 45.57
C THR A 423 -14.80 -2.96 44.77
N TRP A 424 -15.65 -2.03 45.17
CA TRP A 424 -16.89 -1.73 44.47
C TRP A 424 -16.64 -1.06 43.12
N GLY A 425 -17.41 -1.41 42.10
CA GLY A 425 -17.31 -0.85 40.76
C GLY A 425 -16.62 -1.77 39.74
N THR A 426 -16.29 -1.24 38.60
CA THR A 426 -15.56 -1.96 37.55
C THR A 426 -14.22 -2.50 38.03
N LYS A 427 -13.68 -3.51 37.37
CA LYS A 427 -12.37 -4.11 37.70
C LYS A 427 -11.38 -3.88 36.57
N LEU A 428 -10.08 -4.09 36.83
CA LEU A 428 -9.08 -4.12 35.80
C LEU A 428 -9.44 -5.21 34.78
N VAL A 429 -9.32 -4.89 33.49
CA VAL A 429 -9.66 -5.84 32.43
C VAL A 429 -8.72 -7.05 32.38
N GLY A 430 -9.23 -8.22 32.00
CA GLY A 430 -8.42 -9.42 31.82
C GLY A 430 -7.99 -10.16 33.08
N GLN A 431 -8.68 -9.99 34.18
CA GLN A 431 -8.32 -10.62 35.46
C GLN A 431 -8.89 -12.03 35.63
N LEU A 432 -9.99 -12.33 34.96
CA LEU A 432 -10.69 -13.61 35.07
C LEU A 432 -10.43 -14.49 33.86
N LEU A 433 -10.88 -15.77 33.94
CA LEU A 433 -10.65 -16.74 32.86
C LEU A 433 -11.26 -16.31 31.55
N PRO A 434 -10.50 -16.39 30.43
CA PRO A 434 -11.00 -16.11 29.10
C PRO A 434 -11.89 -17.26 28.61
N ASN A 435 -12.62 -16.97 27.52
CA ASN A 435 -13.32 -18.02 26.78
C ASN A 435 -12.37 -18.81 25.85
N ALA A 436 -12.92 -19.79 25.10
CA ALA A 436 -12.14 -20.70 24.27
C ALA A 436 -11.49 -20.03 23.04
N LEU A 437 -11.80 -18.76 22.73
CA LEU A 437 -11.12 -17.95 21.71
C LEU A 437 -10.06 -17.03 22.32
N GLY A 438 -9.99 -16.89 23.67
CA GLY A 438 -9.03 -16.04 24.38
C GLY A 438 -9.56 -14.67 24.77
N PHE A 439 -10.87 -14.41 24.62
CA PHE A 439 -11.51 -13.16 25.03
C PHE A 439 -11.78 -13.16 26.53
N HIS A 440 -11.37 -12.10 27.22
CA HIS A 440 -11.68 -11.85 28.64
C HIS A 440 -12.88 -10.92 28.78
N ASP A 441 -13.53 -11.01 29.93
CA ASP A 441 -14.59 -10.09 30.36
C ASP A 441 -15.76 -9.99 29.36
N MET A 442 -16.03 -11.06 28.57
CA MET A 442 -17.22 -11.13 27.71
C MET A 442 -18.52 -11.20 28.55
N LEU A 443 -18.41 -11.52 29.81
CA LEU A 443 -19.51 -11.54 30.77
C LEU A 443 -19.13 -10.71 31.99
N GLY A 444 -20.02 -9.79 32.40
CA GLY A 444 -19.82 -8.92 33.55
C GLY A 444 -18.95 -7.72 33.27
N ASN A 445 -18.36 -7.11 34.28
CA ASN A 445 -17.58 -5.90 34.32
C ASN A 445 -18.33 -4.69 33.72
N VAL A 446 -18.45 -4.54 32.40
CA VAL A 446 -19.31 -3.53 31.76
C VAL A 446 -20.19 -4.13 30.66
N TRP A 447 -21.39 -3.56 30.47
CA TRP A 447 -22.16 -3.77 29.27
C TRP A 447 -21.41 -3.21 28.07
N GLU A 448 -21.48 -3.88 26.93
CA GLU A 448 -20.78 -3.48 25.71
C GLU A 448 -21.76 -3.09 24.60
N TRP A 449 -21.64 -1.87 24.08
CA TRP A 449 -22.41 -1.41 22.93
C TRP A 449 -22.14 -2.22 21.67
N CYS A 450 -23.21 -2.58 20.98
CA CYS A 450 -23.18 -3.15 19.64
C CYS A 450 -23.65 -2.14 18.58
N GLN A 451 -23.35 -2.45 17.32
CA GLN A 451 -23.78 -1.63 16.19
C GLN A 451 -25.30 -1.62 16.00
N ASP A 452 -25.94 -2.72 16.34
CA ASP A 452 -27.32 -3.04 16.01
C ASP A 452 -28.33 -2.14 16.76
N ARG A 453 -29.43 -1.85 16.08
CA ARG A 453 -30.62 -1.25 16.70
C ARG A 453 -31.35 -2.31 17.51
N GLY A 454 -32.02 -1.86 18.57
CA GLY A 454 -32.90 -2.71 19.39
C GLY A 454 -34.09 -3.24 18.60
N GLY A 455 -34.38 -4.52 18.78
CA GLY A 455 -35.52 -5.19 18.16
C GLY A 455 -35.58 -6.68 18.41
N SER A 456 -36.66 -7.31 17.98
CA SER A 456 -36.86 -8.77 18.11
C SER A 456 -36.00 -9.52 17.08
N TYR A 457 -35.60 -10.72 17.45
CA TYR A 457 -34.94 -11.60 16.49
C TYR A 457 -35.90 -12.02 15.37
N ALA A 458 -35.34 -12.16 14.16
CA ALA A 458 -36.04 -12.77 13.04
C ALA A 458 -36.21 -14.27 13.27
N SER A 459 -37.30 -14.86 12.78
CA SER A 459 -37.48 -16.30 12.77
C SER A 459 -36.68 -16.93 11.61
N GLY A 460 -35.97 -18.02 11.88
CA GLY A 460 -35.20 -18.78 10.89
C GLY A 460 -33.75 -18.34 10.72
N PRO A 461 -32.96 -19.05 9.89
CA PRO A 461 -31.53 -18.80 9.71
C PRO A 461 -31.24 -17.40 9.16
N GLN A 462 -30.19 -16.77 9.68
CA GLN A 462 -29.70 -15.46 9.27
C GLN A 462 -28.24 -15.55 8.83
N THR A 463 -27.84 -14.71 7.88
CA THR A 463 -26.44 -14.56 7.45
C THR A 463 -26.00 -13.12 7.64
N ASN A 464 -24.93 -12.94 8.39
CA ASN A 464 -24.36 -11.61 8.74
C ASN A 464 -25.43 -10.60 9.20
N PRO A 465 -26.29 -10.92 10.19
CA PRO A 465 -27.33 -10.00 10.62
C PRO A 465 -26.71 -8.73 11.25
N VAL A 466 -27.34 -7.58 10.99
CA VAL A 466 -26.95 -6.25 11.47
C VAL A 466 -28.08 -5.59 12.27
N GLY A 467 -29.04 -6.39 12.73
CA GLY A 467 -30.23 -5.91 13.42
C GLY A 467 -31.25 -5.25 12.49
N PRO A 468 -32.36 -4.70 13.06
CA PRO A 468 -33.39 -4.05 12.26
C PRO A 468 -32.90 -2.70 11.68
N SER A 469 -33.40 -2.35 10.50
CA SER A 469 -33.06 -1.10 9.82
C SER A 469 -33.64 0.14 10.51
N THR A 470 -34.67 -0.04 11.33
CA THR A 470 -35.35 1.01 12.10
C THR A 470 -35.37 0.67 13.59
N GLY A 471 -35.49 1.66 14.45
CA GLY A 471 -35.48 1.53 15.90
C GLY A 471 -34.73 2.70 16.54
N TYR A 472 -35.16 3.08 17.76
CA TYR A 472 -34.57 4.20 18.48
C TYR A 472 -33.41 3.78 19.39
N THR A 473 -33.46 2.57 19.92
CA THR A 473 -32.46 2.05 20.87
C THR A 473 -31.31 1.34 20.15
N ARG A 474 -30.22 1.10 20.88
CA ARG A 474 -29.03 0.32 20.46
C ARG A 474 -28.80 -0.84 21.42
N MET A 475 -28.26 -1.93 20.89
CA MET A 475 -28.06 -3.16 21.66
C MET A 475 -26.85 -3.07 22.57
N LEU A 476 -26.98 -3.67 23.75
CA LEU A 476 -25.95 -3.86 24.77
C LEU A 476 -25.85 -5.35 25.13
N ARG A 477 -24.64 -5.82 25.37
CA ARG A 477 -24.37 -7.24 25.64
C ARG A 477 -23.43 -7.42 26.84
N GLY A 478 -23.44 -8.62 27.46
CA GLY A 478 -22.48 -9.08 28.47
C GLY A 478 -22.89 -8.94 29.92
N GLY A 479 -23.73 -8.00 30.26
CA GLY A 479 -23.98 -7.63 31.66
C GLY A 479 -22.87 -6.78 32.26
N ASN A 480 -23.01 -6.36 33.54
CA ASN A 480 -21.97 -5.56 34.17
C ASN A 480 -21.70 -5.96 35.63
N TRP A 481 -20.78 -5.27 36.26
CA TRP A 481 -20.22 -5.51 37.59
C TRP A 481 -21.25 -5.53 38.73
N PHE A 482 -22.45 -4.98 38.56
CA PHE A 482 -23.48 -5.02 39.60
C PHE A 482 -24.69 -5.89 39.23
N ASN A 483 -24.75 -6.45 38.01
CA ASN A 483 -25.82 -7.35 37.62
C ASN A 483 -25.81 -8.66 38.41
N ILE A 484 -26.98 -9.27 38.54
CA ILE A 484 -27.14 -10.63 39.10
C ILE A 484 -26.85 -11.70 38.04
N GLN A 485 -26.51 -12.89 38.50
CA GLN A 485 -26.14 -14.02 37.61
C GLN A 485 -27.12 -14.28 36.48
N PRO A 486 -28.46 -14.25 36.62
CA PRO A 486 -29.40 -14.45 35.53
C PRO A 486 -29.28 -13.48 34.36
N ILE A 487 -28.61 -12.35 34.54
CA ILE A 487 -28.40 -11.34 33.49
C ILE A 487 -27.01 -11.50 32.84
N VAL A 488 -26.05 -12.13 33.52
CA VAL A 488 -24.67 -12.28 33.05
C VAL A 488 -24.53 -13.58 32.24
N ARG A 489 -25.03 -13.57 31.00
CA ARG A 489 -25.11 -14.74 30.10
C ARG A 489 -24.80 -14.33 28.66
N CYS A 490 -24.32 -15.28 27.83
CA CYS A 490 -23.98 -15.04 26.44
C CYS A 490 -25.14 -14.52 25.59
N SER A 491 -26.39 -14.98 25.90
CA SER A 491 -27.59 -14.58 25.17
C SER A 491 -28.29 -13.35 25.74
N ALA A 492 -27.92 -12.91 26.98
CA ALA A 492 -28.59 -11.78 27.61
C ALA A 492 -28.44 -10.49 26.78
N ARG A 493 -29.57 -9.80 26.62
CA ARG A 493 -29.71 -8.61 25.82
C ARG A 493 -30.27 -7.48 26.68
N PHE A 494 -29.76 -6.29 26.41
CA PHE A 494 -30.33 -5.05 26.89
C PHE A 494 -30.28 -4.03 25.74
N ASP A 495 -31.12 -3.02 25.76
CA ASP A 495 -31.09 -1.94 24.79
C ASP A 495 -31.37 -0.59 25.46
N ALA A 496 -30.70 0.44 25.00
CA ALA A 496 -30.83 1.78 25.53
C ALA A 496 -30.82 2.84 24.41
N ALA A 497 -31.26 4.04 24.71
CA ALA A 497 -31.18 5.15 23.78
C ALA A 497 -29.71 5.49 23.45
N PRO A 498 -29.37 5.85 22.22
CA PRO A 498 -27.98 6.12 21.82
C PRO A 498 -27.35 7.30 22.58
N SER A 499 -28.15 8.23 23.08
CA SER A 499 -27.70 9.40 23.84
C SER A 499 -27.95 9.26 25.36
N GLU A 500 -28.30 8.07 25.88
CA GLU A 500 -28.54 7.83 27.29
C GLU A 500 -27.26 8.03 28.10
N THR A 501 -27.24 8.99 29.04
CA THR A 501 -26.06 9.40 29.81
C THR A 501 -25.94 8.76 31.21
N ASP A 502 -27.04 8.19 31.71
CA ASP A 502 -27.09 7.66 33.07
C ASP A 502 -26.71 6.15 33.17
N LEU A 503 -26.09 5.63 32.11
CA LEU A 503 -25.71 4.23 31.99
C LEU A 503 -24.35 3.93 32.69
N ILE A 504 -24.35 3.83 34.02
CA ILE A 504 -23.16 3.42 34.77
C ILE A 504 -22.78 1.97 34.41
N GLY A 505 -21.51 1.73 34.14
CA GLY A 505 -21.01 0.39 33.78
C GLY A 505 -21.41 -0.03 32.37
N VAL A 506 -21.45 0.92 31.42
CA VAL A 506 -21.58 0.69 29.98
C VAL A 506 -20.34 1.21 29.26
N GLY A 507 -19.65 0.32 28.57
CA GLY A 507 -18.43 0.57 27.81
C GLY A 507 -18.51 0.00 26.39
N ILE A 508 -17.35 -0.32 25.82
CA ILE A 508 -17.22 -0.82 24.43
C ILE A 508 -16.12 -1.87 24.31
N ARG A 509 -16.29 -2.72 23.30
CA ARG A 509 -15.29 -3.64 22.77
C ARG A 509 -15.16 -3.43 21.26
N PRO A 510 -14.11 -2.73 20.78
CA PRO A 510 -13.93 -2.44 19.35
C PRO A 510 -13.72 -3.69 18.49
N ALA A 511 -14.16 -3.59 17.22
CA ALA A 511 -13.94 -4.58 16.17
C ALA A 511 -13.27 -3.94 14.94
N ARG A 512 -12.72 -4.76 14.08
CA ARG A 512 -12.15 -4.39 12.76
C ARG A 512 -12.62 -5.37 11.70
#